data_96f1f56bf48ae018d3d7ec2ecbdf1cb1
#
_entry.id   96f1f56bf48ae018d3d7ec2ecbdf1cb1
#
_cell.length_a   1.000
_cell.length_b   1.000
_cell.length_c   1.000
_cell.angle_alpha   90.00
_cell.angle_beta   90.00
_cell.angle_gamma   90.00
#
_symmetry.space_group_name_H-M   'P 1'
#
loop_
_entity.id
_entity.type
_entity.pdbx_description
1 polymer ?
#
loop_
_entity_poly.entity_id
_entity_poly.type
_entity_poly.pdbx_seq_one_letter_code
_entity_poly.pdbx_strand_id
1 'polypeptide(L)'
;MATETYSWHLIRMARRNAGLTQVELAKRARTSQAAVSAYESGRRSPSVETLCRILDAAGFEVRMRLVEPDRHDATRVIAESLLPAEELDAFNERERRRVARRRVGASSAATTLV
;
A
#
# COMPACT_ATOMS: atom_id res chain seq x y z
N MET A 1 -4.00 -0.89 14.38
CA MET A 1 -2.80 -1.50 13.82
C MET A 1 -2.79 -1.31 12.33
N ALA A 2 -1.66 -0.92 11.79
CA ALA A 2 -1.52 -0.86 10.35
C ALA A 2 -1.71 -2.27 9.77
N THR A 3 -2.51 -2.38 8.73
CA THR A 3 -2.66 -3.62 8.01
C THR A 3 -1.35 -3.87 7.27
N GLU A 4 -0.56 -4.81 7.76
CA GLU A 4 0.65 -5.21 7.06
C GLU A 4 0.26 -6.01 5.83
N THR A 5 0.59 -5.48 4.68
CA THR A 5 0.39 -6.18 3.43
C THR A 5 1.69 -6.90 3.09
N TYR A 6 1.69 -8.19 3.24
CA TYR A 6 2.85 -9.01 2.94
C TYR A 6 2.91 -9.32 1.45
N SER A 7 4.06 -9.06 0.84
CA SER A 7 4.29 -9.35 -0.58
C SER A 7 4.11 -10.83 -0.92
N TRP A 8 4.49 -11.74 0.00
CA TRP A 8 4.31 -13.17 -0.20
C TRP A 8 2.84 -13.57 -0.40
N HIS A 9 1.95 -12.92 0.34
CA HIS A 9 0.52 -13.18 0.25
C HIS A 9 -0.06 -12.69 -1.07
N LEU A 10 0.34 -11.52 -1.52
CA LEU A 10 -0.10 -10.96 -2.80
C LEU A 10 0.35 -11.83 -3.97
N ILE A 11 1.59 -12.26 -3.98
CA ILE A 11 2.14 -13.10 -5.06
C ILE A 11 1.39 -14.44 -5.11
N ARG A 12 1.22 -15.08 -3.98
CA ARG A 12 0.53 -16.37 -3.89
C ARG A 12 -0.93 -16.26 -4.33
N MET A 13 -1.63 -15.26 -3.86
CA MET A 13 -3.03 -15.02 -4.22
C MET A 13 -3.19 -14.73 -5.71
N ALA A 14 -2.36 -13.86 -6.26
CA ALA A 14 -2.39 -13.52 -7.68
C ALA A 14 -2.10 -14.75 -8.56
N ARG A 15 -1.09 -15.51 -8.19
CA ARG A 15 -0.73 -16.74 -8.91
C ARG A 15 -1.89 -17.74 -8.92
N ARG A 16 -2.50 -18.00 -7.78
CA ARG A 16 -3.63 -18.92 -7.65
C ARG A 16 -4.85 -18.45 -8.41
N ASN A 17 -5.18 -17.19 -8.35
CA ASN A 17 -6.27 -16.60 -9.11
C ASN A 17 -6.05 -16.73 -10.62
N ALA A 18 -4.82 -16.63 -11.07
CA ALA A 18 -4.48 -16.80 -12.48
C ALA A 18 -4.40 -18.27 -12.92
N GLY A 19 -4.49 -19.21 -11.97
CA GLY A 19 -4.37 -20.63 -12.25
C GLY A 19 -2.97 -21.07 -12.68
N LEU A 20 -1.95 -20.32 -12.24
CA LEU A 20 -0.56 -20.58 -12.63
C LEU A 20 0.18 -21.39 -11.56
N THR A 21 1.10 -22.25 -12.03
CA THR A 21 2.10 -22.84 -11.16
C THR A 21 3.21 -21.84 -10.87
N GLN A 22 4.04 -22.11 -9.87
CA GLN A 22 5.21 -21.28 -9.59
C GLN A 22 6.15 -21.20 -10.79
N VAL A 23 6.33 -22.32 -11.50
CA VAL A 23 7.16 -22.36 -12.71
C VAL A 23 6.60 -21.47 -13.82
N GLU A 24 5.29 -21.56 -14.06
CA GLU A 24 4.63 -20.74 -15.08
C GLU A 24 4.71 -19.26 -14.76
N LEU A 25 4.45 -18.89 -13.51
CA LEU A 25 4.58 -17.50 -13.09
C LEU A 25 6.01 -16.99 -13.22
N ALA A 26 7.00 -17.80 -12.81
CA ALA A 26 8.40 -17.46 -12.92
C ALA A 26 8.80 -17.17 -14.38
N LYS A 27 8.37 -17.98 -15.32
CA LYS A 27 8.62 -17.77 -16.74
C LYS A 27 8.03 -16.47 -17.24
N ARG A 28 6.77 -16.20 -16.91
CA ARG A 28 6.09 -14.97 -17.32
C ARG A 28 6.72 -13.72 -16.71
N ALA A 29 7.14 -13.81 -15.46
CA ALA A 29 7.75 -12.71 -14.73
C ALA A 29 9.26 -12.55 -14.98
N ARG A 30 9.85 -13.41 -15.79
CA ARG A 30 11.29 -13.43 -16.11
C ARG A 30 12.15 -13.56 -14.84
N THR A 31 11.79 -14.52 -14.02
CA THR A 31 12.52 -14.85 -12.81
C THR A 31 12.60 -16.38 -12.68
N SER A 32 13.22 -16.86 -11.62
CA SER A 32 13.34 -18.30 -11.36
C SER A 32 12.18 -18.80 -10.49
N GLN A 33 11.85 -20.08 -10.64
CA GLN A 33 10.89 -20.74 -9.75
C GLN A 33 11.38 -20.71 -8.29
N ALA A 34 12.68 -20.84 -8.07
CA ALA A 34 13.27 -20.76 -6.75
C ALA A 34 13.03 -19.36 -6.11
N ALA A 35 13.11 -18.29 -6.90
CA ALA A 35 12.80 -16.93 -6.42
C ALA A 35 11.32 -16.81 -6.06
N VAL A 36 10.41 -17.26 -6.91
CA VAL A 36 8.96 -17.23 -6.63
C VAL A 36 8.65 -18.02 -5.36
N SER A 37 9.21 -19.19 -5.22
CA SER A 37 9.06 -20.02 -4.01
C SER A 37 9.56 -19.31 -2.76
N ALA A 38 10.72 -18.67 -2.83
CA ALA A 38 11.29 -17.92 -1.71
C ALA A 38 10.42 -16.72 -1.32
N TYR A 39 9.86 -16.01 -2.30
CA TYR A 39 8.94 -14.90 -2.05
C TYR A 39 7.63 -15.39 -1.41
N GLU A 40 7.03 -16.45 -1.94
CA GLU A 40 5.78 -17.00 -1.41
C GLU A 40 5.91 -17.58 0.00
N SER A 41 7.09 -18.06 0.36
CA SER A 41 7.36 -18.59 1.71
C SER A 41 7.78 -17.50 2.71
N GLY A 42 7.99 -16.28 2.25
CA GLY A 42 8.47 -15.18 3.09
C GLY A 42 9.95 -15.24 3.43
N ARG A 43 10.71 -16.17 2.83
CA ARG A 43 12.17 -16.25 3.04
C ARG A 43 12.93 -15.10 2.41
N ARG A 44 12.40 -14.56 1.32
CA ARG A 44 12.92 -13.36 0.64
C ARG A 44 11.80 -12.39 0.40
N SER A 45 12.12 -11.11 0.45
CA SER A 45 11.20 -10.04 0.11
C SER A 45 11.60 -9.45 -1.24
N PRO A 46 10.69 -9.38 -2.22
CA PRO A 46 11.01 -8.75 -3.49
C PRO A 46 11.11 -7.23 -3.34
N SER A 47 11.91 -6.61 -4.20
CA SER A 47 11.84 -5.16 -4.36
C SER A 47 10.45 -4.77 -4.89
N VAL A 48 10.08 -3.50 -4.76
CA VAL A 48 8.82 -3.00 -5.31
C VAL A 48 8.74 -3.26 -6.81
N GLU A 49 9.80 -3.04 -7.55
CA GLU A 49 9.87 -3.28 -8.99
C GLU A 49 9.66 -4.74 -9.33
N THR A 50 10.31 -5.63 -8.61
CA THR A 50 10.16 -7.07 -8.81
C THR A 50 8.74 -7.53 -8.46
N LEU A 51 8.17 -7.02 -7.38
CA LEU A 51 6.80 -7.32 -6.99
C LEU A 51 5.81 -6.89 -8.07
N CYS A 52 5.93 -5.68 -8.58
CA CYS A 52 5.08 -5.18 -9.65
C CYS A 52 5.18 -6.04 -10.91
N ARG A 53 6.39 -6.45 -11.29
CA ARG A 53 6.63 -7.31 -12.45
C ARG A 53 5.98 -8.69 -12.28
N ILE A 54 6.09 -9.28 -11.11
CA ILE A 54 5.50 -10.59 -10.82
C ILE A 54 3.97 -10.52 -10.83
N LEU A 55 3.39 -9.51 -10.20
CA LEU A 55 1.95 -9.35 -10.15
C LEU A 55 1.37 -9.01 -11.53
N ASP A 56 2.07 -8.20 -12.31
CA ASP A 56 1.71 -7.91 -13.69
C ASP A 56 1.70 -9.20 -14.55
N ALA A 57 2.69 -10.05 -14.37
CA ALA A 57 2.76 -11.33 -15.06
C ALA A 57 1.60 -12.26 -14.70
N ALA A 58 1.02 -12.12 -13.52
CA ALA A 58 -0.16 -12.85 -13.10
C ALA A 58 -1.48 -12.17 -13.52
N GLY A 59 -1.41 -11.07 -14.25
CA GLY A 59 -2.57 -10.34 -14.75
C GLY A 59 -3.13 -9.30 -13.79
N PHE A 60 -2.37 -8.90 -12.79
CA PHE A 60 -2.79 -7.89 -11.81
C PHE A 60 -1.99 -6.61 -11.96
N GLU A 61 -2.67 -5.50 -11.92
CA GLU A 61 -2.06 -4.18 -11.90
C GLU A 61 -1.82 -3.74 -10.46
N VAL A 62 -0.59 -3.29 -10.16
CA VAL A 62 -0.27 -2.77 -8.84
C VAL A 62 -0.45 -1.26 -8.84
N ARG A 63 -1.27 -0.79 -7.93
CA ARG A 63 -1.44 0.64 -7.68
C ARG A 63 -0.97 0.95 -6.27
N MET A 64 -0.02 1.85 -6.17
CA MET A 64 0.50 2.29 -4.88
C MET A 64 0.15 3.73 -4.62
N ARG A 65 -0.14 4.02 -3.38
CA ARG A 65 -0.49 5.35 -2.94
C ARG A 65 0.19 5.65 -1.64
N LEU A 66 0.88 6.78 -1.60
CA LEU A 66 1.45 7.27 -0.35
C LEU A 66 0.37 8.05 0.40
N VAL A 67 0.12 7.60 1.60
CA VAL A 67 -0.83 8.26 2.51
C VAL A 67 -0.08 8.53 3.81
N GLU A 68 -0.20 9.74 4.33
CA GLU A 68 0.33 9.97 5.66
C GLU A 68 -0.41 9.12 6.68
N PRO A 69 0.31 8.56 7.68
CA PRO A 69 -0.33 7.82 8.75
C PRO A 69 -1.43 8.68 9.38
N ASP A 70 -2.62 8.10 9.50
CA ASP A 70 -3.71 8.79 10.13
C ASP A 70 -3.50 8.84 11.65
N ARG A 71 -2.93 9.95 12.11
CA ARG A 71 -2.80 10.29 13.53
C ARG A 71 -3.92 11.20 13.98
N HIS A 72 -4.92 11.37 13.13
CA HIS A 72 -6.01 12.31 13.38
C HIS A 72 -6.71 12.03 14.70
N ASP A 73 -7.05 10.78 14.96
CA ASP A 73 -7.74 10.39 16.18
C ASP A 73 -6.89 10.61 17.43
N ALA A 74 -5.63 10.20 17.41
CA ALA A 74 -4.71 10.40 18.52
C ALA A 74 -4.45 11.90 18.77
N THR A 75 -4.19 12.65 17.71
CA THR A 75 -3.97 14.09 17.79
C THR A 75 -5.23 14.83 18.26
N ARG A 76 -6.39 14.39 17.79
CA ARG A 76 -7.68 14.94 18.20
C ARG A 76 -7.97 14.71 19.67
N VAL A 77 -7.75 13.50 20.17
CA VAL A 77 -7.92 13.16 21.58
C VAL A 77 -7.01 14.02 22.47
N ILE A 78 -5.75 14.19 22.06
CA ILE A 78 -4.81 15.06 22.80
C ILE A 78 -5.27 16.51 22.75
N ALA A 79 -5.67 17.01 21.59
CA ALA A 79 -6.17 18.37 21.41
C ALA A 79 -7.43 18.64 22.25
N GLU A 80 -8.38 17.72 22.22
CA GLU A 80 -9.62 17.82 23.02
C GLU A 80 -9.36 17.85 24.52
N SER A 81 -8.31 17.18 24.99
CA SER A 81 -7.95 17.16 26.39
C SER A 81 -7.11 18.35 26.86
N LEU A 82 -6.39 19.03 25.95
CA LEU A 82 -5.42 20.06 26.29
C LEU A 82 -5.82 21.46 25.83
N LEU A 83 -6.70 21.60 24.84
CA LEU A 83 -7.04 22.89 24.25
C LEU A 83 -8.39 23.43 24.74
N PRO A 84 -8.49 24.75 24.97
CA PRO A 84 -9.80 25.40 25.14
C PRO A 84 -10.67 25.20 23.89
N ALA A 85 -12.01 25.25 24.05
CA ALA A 85 -12.95 24.98 22.98
C ALA A 85 -12.72 25.83 21.71
N GLU A 86 -12.38 27.11 21.89
CA GLU A 86 -12.10 28.00 20.75
C GLU A 86 -10.86 27.61 19.96
N GLU A 87 -9.80 27.18 20.65
CA GLU A 87 -8.58 26.70 20.01
C GLU A 87 -8.77 25.33 19.37
N LEU A 88 -9.61 24.49 19.95
CA LEU A 88 -9.97 23.20 19.40
C LEU A 88 -10.71 23.36 18.06
N ASP A 89 -11.63 24.30 17.96
CA ASP A 89 -12.34 24.60 16.71
C ASP A 89 -11.38 25.06 15.61
N ALA A 90 -10.45 25.94 15.96
CA ALA A 90 -9.43 26.41 15.03
C ALA A 90 -8.48 25.28 14.58
N PHE A 91 -8.12 24.39 15.49
CA PHE A 91 -7.33 23.20 15.21
C PHE A 91 -8.06 22.25 14.26
N ASN A 92 -9.32 21.96 14.53
CA ASN A 92 -10.14 21.08 13.70
C ASN A 92 -10.33 21.63 12.28
N GLU A 93 -10.50 22.93 12.14
CA GLU A 93 -10.62 23.59 10.84
C GLU A 93 -9.32 23.48 10.03
N ARG A 94 -8.18 23.69 10.67
CA ARG A 94 -6.87 23.51 10.01
C ARG A 94 -6.65 22.08 9.55
N GLU A 95 -7.04 21.11 10.36
CA GLU A 95 -6.94 19.69 10.00
C GLU A 95 -7.84 19.33 8.82
N ARG A 96 -9.06 19.84 8.77
CA ARG A 96 -9.96 19.63 7.63
C ARG A 96 -9.38 20.18 6.33
N ARG A 97 -8.79 21.36 6.35
CA ARG A 97 -8.14 21.97 5.19
C ARG A 97 -6.92 21.18 4.73
N ARG A 98 -6.14 20.69 5.67
CA ARG A 98 -4.97 19.85 5.38
C ARG A 98 -5.36 18.55 4.71
N VAL A 99 -6.36 17.85 5.20
CA VAL A 99 -6.88 16.61 4.62
C VAL A 99 -7.46 16.86 3.23
N ALA A 100 -8.21 17.92 3.03
CA ALA A 100 -8.77 18.28 1.72
C ALA A 100 -7.67 18.50 0.67
N ARG A 101 -6.59 19.22 1.01
CA ARG A 101 -5.45 19.44 0.12
C ARG A 101 -4.74 18.14 -0.27
N ARG A 102 -4.60 17.21 0.67
CA ARG A 102 -4.00 15.91 0.40
C ARG A 102 -4.82 15.08 -0.55
N ARG A 103 -6.14 15.05 -0.40
CA ARG A 103 -7.03 14.32 -1.30
C ARG A 103 -6.88 14.77 -2.75
N VAL A 104 -6.74 16.05 -2.98
CA VAL A 104 -6.50 16.60 -4.32
C VAL A 104 -5.13 16.16 -4.85
N GLY A 105 -4.07 16.29 -4.05
CA GLY A 105 -2.73 15.85 -4.42
C GLY A 105 -2.64 14.34 -4.65
N ALA A 106 -3.27 13.53 -3.81
CA ALA A 106 -3.27 12.08 -3.93
C ALA A 106 -3.99 11.60 -5.19
N SER A 107 -5.08 12.23 -5.59
CA SER A 107 -5.79 11.91 -6.82
C SER A 107 -4.91 12.12 -8.06
N SER A 108 -4.16 13.20 -8.12
CA SER A 108 -3.21 13.47 -9.19
C SER A 108 -2.04 12.48 -9.20
N ALA A 109 -1.48 12.16 -8.05
CA ALA A 109 -0.36 11.23 -7.93
C ALA A 109 -0.74 9.79 -8.29
N ALA A 110 -1.94 9.35 -7.94
CA ALA A 110 -2.43 8.00 -8.24
C ALA A 110 -2.48 7.72 -9.75
N THR A 111 -2.70 8.72 -10.56
CA THR A 111 -2.72 8.59 -12.03
C THR A 111 -1.32 8.33 -12.60
N THR A 112 -0.28 8.77 -11.93
CA THR A 112 1.10 8.72 -12.42
C THR A 112 1.83 7.42 -12.04
N LEU A 113 1.37 6.71 -11.03
CA LEU A 113 2.03 5.52 -10.47
C LEU A 113 1.58 4.18 -11.09
N VAL A 114 0.78 4.25 -12.09
CA VAL A 114 0.26 3.05 -12.80
C VAL A 114 1.16 2.65 -13.94
#